data_39880b9afcf8532d714f1a9d7b238235
#
_entry.id   39880b9afcf8532d714f1a9d7b238235
#
_cell.length_a   1.000
_cell.length_b   1.000
_cell.length_c   1.000
_cell.angle_alpha   90.00
_cell.angle_beta   90.00
_cell.angle_gamma   90.00
#
_symmetry.space_group_name_H-M   'P 1'
#
loop_
_entity.id
_entity.type
_entity.pdbx_description
1 polymer ?
#
loop_
_entity_poly.entity_id
_entity_poly.type
_entity_poly.pdbx_seq_one_letter_code
_entity_poly.pdbx_strand_id
1 'polypeptide(L)'
;MKQEILVAGLGVTGVATAKSLATLGKSVLVYEEDSSAAMQIKADEIRLMANIDVTFSQPETLPKLIITSPGWKPSHPVLIHALSSGCEVISEVEYAWRIDQESAKPKTWVGLTGTNGKTTTVGMAEAIFKADGKKAVACGNIGKTVIEVITGDEVVDYLILELSSFQLHWSDQLRLHSAAILNIADDHLDWHGTFAEYLAAKKRITDGANLIIINRDDRHLNSLEFNDDQRVVKFTLDAPRPGEIGVVEELLVDRAFVEDPQEASALAELSDINPQAPHNVANALAAMALARSCGVKIDSMAEGLRNFAPGHHRIEEVENSEGIRWINDSKATNPHAANASLAAFTSIIWIAGGLAKGADMEDLVKSKSGRLKAALLIGTDRNLIADALAKHAPQIPKYLIDGDLPDQLMDNLISKAKELAESGDVVLLAPACASMDQFTSYAHRGDLFAEKVKQLTGSKK
;
A
#
# COMPACT_ATOMS: atom_id res chain seq x y z
N MET A 1 -15.39 -2.32 36.00
CA MET A 1 -15.43 -0.88 35.57
C MET A 1 -16.27 -0.79 34.30
N LYS A 2 -16.98 0.30 34.07
CA LYS A 2 -17.74 0.48 32.82
C LYS A 2 -16.72 0.77 31.74
N GLN A 3 -16.64 -0.08 30.70
CA GLN A 3 -15.71 0.14 29.59
C GLN A 3 -16.09 1.42 28.85
N GLU A 4 -15.06 2.26 28.55
CA GLU A 4 -15.22 3.55 27.87
C GLU A 4 -15.19 3.39 26.36
N ILE A 5 -14.38 2.44 25.84
CA ILE A 5 -14.09 2.24 24.43
C ILE A 5 -14.18 0.75 24.10
N LEU A 6 -14.82 0.43 22.97
CA LEU A 6 -14.72 -0.88 22.34
C LEU A 6 -13.68 -0.82 21.20
N VAL A 7 -12.76 -1.76 21.18
CA VAL A 7 -11.87 -2.01 20.06
C VAL A 7 -12.37 -3.26 19.32
N ALA A 8 -12.77 -3.10 18.06
CA ALA A 8 -13.24 -4.20 17.23
C ALA A 8 -12.07 -4.82 16.45
N GLY A 9 -11.74 -6.06 16.81
CA GLY A 9 -10.66 -6.87 16.23
C GLY A 9 -9.42 -6.98 17.10
N LEU A 10 -8.81 -8.18 17.09
CA LEU A 10 -7.58 -8.54 17.80
C LEU A 10 -6.39 -8.75 16.83
N GLY A 11 -6.46 -8.16 15.65
CA GLY A 11 -5.34 -8.09 14.71
C GLY A 11 -4.26 -7.10 15.17
N VAL A 12 -3.28 -6.83 14.32
CA VAL A 12 -2.16 -5.91 14.63
C VAL A 12 -2.67 -4.55 15.11
N THR A 13 -3.58 -3.93 14.37
CA THR A 13 -4.15 -2.61 14.71
C THR A 13 -4.92 -2.65 16.02
N GLY A 14 -5.76 -3.66 16.23
CA GLY A 14 -6.57 -3.75 17.46
C GLY A 14 -5.74 -3.95 18.72
N VAL A 15 -4.71 -4.81 18.66
CA VAL A 15 -3.76 -5.01 19.77
C VAL A 15 -3.01 -3.72 20.09
N ALA A 16 -2.48 -3.05 19.07
CA ALA A 16 -1.76 -1.79 19.22
C ALA A 16 -2.67 -0.70 19.85
N THR A 17 -3.90 -0.58 19.33
CA THR A 17 -4.90 0.36 19.84
C THR A 17 -5.24 0.10 21.29
N ALA A 18 -5.55 -1.17 21.65
CA ALA A 18 -5.90 -1.52 23.04
C ALA A 18 -4.76 -1.21 24.01
N LYS A 19 -3.53 -1.57 23.66
CA LYS A 19 -2.34 -1.29 24.48
C LYS A 19 -2.10 0.22 24.66
N SER A 20 -2.17 0.99 23.59
CA SER A 20 -2.00 2.45 23.62
C SER A 20 -3.08 3.13 24.50
N LEU A 21 -4.34 2.72 24.34
CA LEU A 21 -5.45 3.23 25.15
C LEU A 21 -5.28 2.90 26.64
N ALA A 22 -4.88 1.67 26.97
CA ALA A 22 -4.62 1.28 28.35
C ALA A 22 -3.48 2.09 28.99
N THR A 23 -2.41 2.38 28.23
CA THR A 23 -1.31 3.27 28.66
C THR A 23 -1.81 4.69 28.94
N LEU A 24 -2.80 5.16 28.19
CA LEU A 24 -3.49 6.43 28.44
C LEU A 24 -4.51 6.38 29.59
N GLY A 25 -4.61 5.24 30.31
CA GLY A 25 -5.51 5.04 31.44
C GLY A 25 -6.98 4.79 31.06
N LYS A 26 -7.28 4.52 29.77
CA LYS A 26 -8.64 4.21 29.31
C LYS A 26 -9.02 2.79 29.64
N SER A 27 -10.31 2.57 29.93
CA SER A 27 -10.89 1.24 30.11
C SER A 27 -11.40 0.71 28.79
N VAL A 28 -10.82 -0.40 28.31
CA VAL A 28 -10.99 -0.95 26.97
C VAL A 28 -11.62 -2.32 27.00
N LEU A 29 -12.64 -2.54 26.18
CA LEU A 29 -13.13 -3.85 25.80
C LEU A 29 -12.66 -4.16 24.38
N VAL A 30 -11.94 -5.27 24.19
CA VAL A 30 -11.63 -5.77 22.86
C VAL A 30 -12.63 -6.85 22.50
N TYR A 31 -13.26 -6.73 21.34
CA TYR A 31 -14.13 -7.76 20.77
C TYR A 31 -13.46 -8.40 19.56
N GLU A 32 -13.36 -9.73 19.57
CA GLU A 32 -12.87 -10.55 18.46
C GLU A 32 -13.83 -11.68 18.19
N GLU A 33 -14.14 -11.92 16.92
CA GLU A 33 -15.08 -12.96 16.51
C GLU A 33 -14.40 -14.34 16.37
N ASP A 34 -13.12 -14.34 15.93
CA ASP A 34 -12.31 -15.55 15.83
C ASP A 34 -11.84 -16.01 17.21
N SER A 35 -12.44 -17.10 17.71
CA SER A 35 -12.08 -17.73 18.98
C SER A 35 -11.02 -18.83 18.85
N SER A 36 -10.25 -18.86 17.76
CA SER A 36 -9.16 -19.82 17.54
C SER A 36 -8.11 -19.79 18.67
N ALA A 37 -7.37 -20.89 18.83
CA ALA A 37 -6.31 -20.98 19.83
C ALA A 37 -5.26 -19.84 19.68
N ALA A 38 -4.97 -19.42 18.46
CA ALA A 38 -4.05 -18.31 18.21
C ALA A 38 -4.60 -16.97 18.72
N MET A 39 -5.91 -16.71 18.57
CA MET A 39 -6.54 -15.50 19.09
C MET A 39 -6.72 -15.54 20.61
N GLN A 40 -6.96 -16.72 21.19
CA GLN A 40 -6.97 -16.90 22.65
C GLN A 40 -5.62 -16.54 23.29
N ILE A 41 -4.51 -17.00 22.71
CA ILE A 41 -3.16 -16.65 23.17
C ILE A 41 -2.94 -15.13 23.14
N LYS A 42 -3.28 -14.46 22.04
CA LYS A 42 -3.19 -13.00 21.96
C LYS A 42 -4.07 -12.28 22.98
N ALA A 43 -5.28 -12.79 23.19
CA ALA A 43 -6.19 -12.23 24.18
C ALA A 43 -5.59 -12.33 25.61
N ASP A 44 -5.02 -13.48 25.95
CA ASP A 44 -4.40 -13.68 27.27
C ASP A 44 -3.18 -12.77 27.46
N GLU A 45 -2.37 -12.55 26.41
CA GLU A 45 -1.25 -11.61 26.47
C GLU A 45 -1.70 -10.18 26.77
N ILE A 46 -2.74 -9.67 26.11
CA ILE A 46 -3.17 -8.28 26.34
C ILE A 46 -3.99 -8.10 27.62
N ARG A 47 -4.67 -9.15 28.11
CA ARG A 47 -5.37 -9.15 29.43
C ARG A 47 -4.42 -8.96 30.61
N LEU A 48 -3.11 -9.19 30.41
CA LEU A 48 -2.11 -8.90 31.45
C LEU A 48 -1.96 -7.40 31.72
N MET A 49 -2.37 -6.55 30.78
CA MET A 49 -2.39 -5.11 30.99
C MET A 49 -3.64 -4.70 31.80
N ALA A 50 -3.44 -3.81 32.76
CA ALA A 50 -4.57 -3.22 33.47
C ALA A 50 -5.51 -2.49 32.50
N ASN A 51 -6.81 -2.51 32.80
CA ASN A 51 -7.88 -1.85 32.06
C ASN A 51 -8.21 -2.43 30.67
N ILE A 52 -7.72 -3.62 30.31
CA ILE A 52 -8.12 -4.32 29.09
C ILE A 52 -8.90 -5.58 29.43
N ASP A 53 -10.14 -5.66 28.93
CA ASP A 53 -10.92 -6.88 28.86
C ASP A 53 -11.01 -7.37 27.40
N VAL A 54 -11.11 -8.68 27.19
CA VAL A 54 -11.29 -9.27 25.86
C VAL A 54 -12.48 -10.23 25.88
N THR A 55 -13.37 -10.10 24.90
CA THR A 55 -14.51 -11.00 24.71
C THR A 55 -14.53 -11.57 23.30
N PHE A 56 -14.92 -12.83 23.17
CA PHE A 56 -15.20 -13.52 21.91
C PHE A 56 -16.71 -13.64 21.65
N SER A 57 -17.53 -13.18 22.57
CA SER A 57 -18.98 -13.10 22.41
C SER A 57 -19.38 -11.66 22.15
N GLN A 58 -20.35 -11.48 21.27
CA GLN A 58 -20.89 -10.15 20.96
C GLN A 58 -21.36 -9.46 22.26
N PRO A 59 -20.85 -8.25 22.56
CA PRO A 59 -21.25 -7.51 23.75
C PRO A 59 -22.73 -7.12 23.68
N GLU A 60 -23.48 -7.37 24.76
CA GLU A 60 -24.88 -6.96 24.88
C GLU A 60 -25.05 -5.45 25.00
N THR A 61 -24.07 -4.78 25.62
CA THR A 61 -24.06 -3.33 25.78
C THR A 61 -22.79 -2.76 25.16
N LEU A 62 -22.95 -1.77 24.31
CA LEU A 62 -21.83 -1.12 23.62
C LEU A 62 -21.44 0.20 24.30
N PRO A 63 -20.14 0.52 24.42
CA PRO A 63 -19.68 1.86 24.73
C PRO A 63 -20.10 2.84 23.63
N LYS A 64 -20.08 4.14 23.94
CA LYS A 64 -20.40 5.18 22.96
C LYS A 64 -19.40 5.31 21.83
N LEU A 65 -18.16 4.90 22.05
CA LEU A 65 -17.07 4.96 21.07
C LEU A 65 -16.57 3.56 20.75
N ILE A 66 -16.49 3.29 19.46
CA ILE A 66 -15.94 2.06 18.90
C ILE A 66 -14.81 2.41 17.96
N ILE A 67 -13.63 1.82 18.19
CA ILE A 67 -12.49 1.93 17.27
C ILE A 67 -12.39 0.61 16.52
N THR A 68 -12.60 0.66 15.21
CA THR A 68 -12.64 -0.55 14.38
C THR A 68 -11.31 -0.81 13.67
N SER A 69 -10.91 -2.08 13.65
CA SER A 69 -9.80 -2.53 12.81
C SER A 69 -10.18 -2.49 11.33
N PRO A 70 -9.25 -2.20 10.40
CA PRO A 70 -9.54 -2.02 8.97
C PRO A 70 -10.23 -3.21 8.28
N GLY A 71 -10.00 -4.43 8.76
CA GLY A 71 -10.59 -5.65 8.18
C GLY A 71 -12.10 -5.81 8.40
N TRP A 72 -12.68 -5.09 9.35
CA TRP A 72 -14.11 -5.20 9.68
C TRP A 72 -14.96 -4.44 8.66
N LYS A 73 -15.83 -5.19 7.98
CA LYS A 73 -16.72 -4.62 6.94
C LYS A 73 -17.81 -3.74 7.58
N PRO A 74 -18.25 -2.66 6.92
CA PRO A 74 -19.37 -1.84 7.40
C PRO A 74 -20.67 -2.62 7.60
N SER A 75 -20.83 -3.73 6.85
CA SER A 75 -21.97 -4.65 6.97
C SER A 75 -21.89 -5.61 8.17
N HIS A 76 -20.84 -5.55 8.99
CA HIS A 76 -20.70 -6.42 10.15
C HIS A 76 -21.81 -6.14 11.17
N PRO A 77 -22.53 -7.16 11.70
CA PRO A 77 -23.69 -6.98 12.57
C PRO A 77 -23.42 -6.09 13.80
N VAL A 78 -22.25 -6.24 14.43
CA VAL A 78 -21.87 -5.41 15.59
C VAL A 78 -21.72 -3.94 15.22
N LEU A 79 -21.14 -3.62 14.05
CA LEU A 79 -20.96 -2.23 13.61
C LEU A 79 -22.31 -1.61 13.19
N ILE A 80 -23.17 -2.38 12.52
CA ILE A 80 -24.54 -1.95 12.21
C ILE A 80 -25.32 -1.67 13.50
N HIS A 81 -25.25 -2.58 14.47
CA HIS A 81 -25.89 -2.38 15.76
C HIS A 81 -25.35 -1.15 16.49
N ALA A 82 -24.05 -0.94 16.48
CA ALA A 82 -23.41 0.22 17.08
C ALA A 82 -23.93 1.54 16.48
N LEU A 83 -23.89 1.66 15.16
CA LEU A 83 -24.36 2.85 14.44
C LEU A 83 -25.85 3.10 14.69
N SER A 84 -26.68 2.06 14.64
CA SER A 84 -28.13 2.17 14.90
C SER A 84 -28.44 2.55 16.35
N SER A 85 -27.55 2.24 17.28
CA SER A 85 -27.64 2.60 18.70
C SER A 85 -27.05 3.98 19.02
N GLY A 86 -26.58 4.72 18.00
CA GLY A 86 -25.99 6.04 18.17
C GLY A 86 -24.58 6.02 18.75
N CYS A 87 -23.87 4.90 18.64
CA CYS A 87 -22.44 4.85 18.97
C CYS A 87 -21.63 5.46 17.81
N GLU A 88 -20.55 6.12 18.16
CA GLU A 88 -19.54 6.58 17.21
C GLU A 88 -18.64 5.43 16.82
N VAL A 89 -18.43 5.21 15.52
CA VAL A 89 -17.50 4.19 14.99
C VAL A 89 -16.45 4.89 14.15
N ILE A 90 -15.18 4.78 14.56
CA ILE A 90 -14.05 5.45 13.91
C ILE A 90 -12.86 4.50 13.69
N SER A 91 -11.94 4.92 12.83
CA SER A 91 -10.65 4.26 12.66
C SER A 91 -9.69 4.59 13.83
N GLU A 92 -8.69 3.74 14.01
CA GLU A 92 -7.55 4.01 14.90
C GLU A 92 -6.80 5.29 14.48
N VAL A 93 -6.69 5.55 13.17
CA VAL A 93 -6.04 6.74 12.62
C VAL A 93 -6.74 8.02 13.06
N GLU A 94 -8.07 8.04 12.97
CA GLU A 94 -8.84 9.21 13.42
C GLU A 94 -8.72 9.42 14.92
N TYR A 95 -8.77 8.34 15.71
CA TYR A 95 -8.60 8.47 17.14
C TYR A 95 -7.22 9.00 17.52
N ALA A 96 -6.16 8.51 16.87
CA ALA A 96 -4.80 9.00 17.05
C ALA A 96 -4.68 10.50 16.67
N TRP A 97 -5.34 10.91 15.58
CA TRP A 97 -5.39 12.32 15.18
C TRP A 97 -6.04 13.19 16.25
N ARG A 98 -7.17 12.76 16.81
CA ARG A 98 -7.87 13.50 17.90
C ARG A 98 -6.96 13.69 19.11
N ILE A 99 -6.23 12.65 19.53
CA ILE A 99 -5.27 12.74 20.64
C ILE A 99 -4.17 13.77 20.31
N ASP A 100 -3.62 13.72 19.10
CA ASP A 100 -2.54 14.64 18.71
C ASP A 100 -3.03 16.08 18.65
N GLN A 101 -4.27 16.35 18.19
CA GLN A 101 -4.84 17.71 18.14
C GLN A 101 -5.07 18.31 19.54
N GLU A 102 -5.26 17.48 20.56
CA GLU A 102 -5.36 17.92 21.96
C GLU A 102 -3.98 18.19 22.60
N SER A 103 -2.89 17.81 21.94
CA SER A 103 -1.54 18.01 22.44
C SER A 103 -1.12 19.48 22.40
N ALA A 104 -0.16 19.87 23.24
CA ALA A 104 0.38 21.23 23.25
C ALA A 104 1.10 21.65 21.95
N LYS A 105 1.57 20.65 21.18
CA LYS A 105 2.24 20.83 19.89
C LYS A 105 1.82 19.72 18.94
N PRO A 106 0.66 19.87 18.26
CA PRO A 106 0.24 18.90 17.26
C PRO A 106 1.30 18.74 16.15
N LYS A 107 1.45 17.51 15.67
CA LYS A 107 2.36 17.18 14.58
C LYS A 107 1.80 17.63 13.23
N THR A 108 2.65 17.72 12.22
CA THR A 108 2.21 17.93 10.85
C THR A 108 1.88 16.57 10.22
N TRP A 109 0.63 16.38 9.82
CA TRP A 109 0.11 15.17 9.24
C TRP A 109 0.03 15.32 7.72
N VAL A 110 0.83 14.56 6.98
CA VAL A 110 0.72 14.41 5.53
C VAL A 110 0.32 12.98 5.21
N GLY A 111 -0.59 12.79 4.27
CA GLY A 111 -1.11 11.46 4.00
C GLY A 111 -1.22 11.16 2.52
N LEU A 112 -1.17 9.88 2.20
CA LEU A 112 -1.42 9.42 0.85
C LEU A 112 -2.25 8.14 0.82
N THR A 113 -3.01 8.01 -0.26
CA THR A 113 -3.75 6.79 -0.61
C THR A 113 -3.61 6.51 -2.10
N GLY A 114 -4.13 5.40 -2.53
CA GLY A 114 -4.14 4.94 -3.92
C GLY A 114 -4.41 3.45 -3.98
N THR A 115 -4.66 2.91 -5.14
CA THR A 115 -4.71 1.45 -5.31
C THR A 115 -3.31 0.87 -5.19
N ASN A 116 -2.32 1.45 -5.89
CA ASN A 116 -0.93 0.99 -5.92
C ASN A 116 0.05 2.12 -5.60
N GLY A 117 1.31 1.78 -5.31
CA GLY A 117 2.41 2.73 -5.10
C GLY A 117 2.52 3.32 -3.70
N LYS A 118 1.52 3.17 -2.84
CA LYS A 118 1.44 3.79 -1.50
C LYS A 118 2.72 3.64 -0.67
N THR A 119 3.14 2.42 -0.41
CA THR A 119 4.29 2.14 0.46
C THR A 119 5.60 2.69 -0.10
N THR A 120 5.78 2.61 -1.44
CA THR A 120 6.94 3.19 -2.12
C THR A 120 6.95 4.70 -1.97
N THR A 121 5.80 5.36 -2.21
CA THR A 121 5.68 6.82 -2.12
C THR A 121 5.90 7.32 -0.70
N VAL A 122 5.33 6.65 0.31
CA VAL A 122 5.55 7.00 1.72
C VAL A 122 7.02 6.85 2.12
N GLY A 123 7.67 5.76 1.68
CA GLY A 123 9.10 5.55 1.95
C GLY A 123 10.00 6.58 1.26
N MET A 124 9.71 6.92 0.01
CA MET A 124 10.41 8.01 -0.70
C MET A 124 10.21 9.35 0.02
N ALA A 125 8.97 9.68 0.41
CA ALA A 125 8.69 10.90 1.14
C ALA A 125 9.43 10.94 2.49
N GLU A 126 9.41 9.86 3.27
CA GLU A 126 10.14 9.77 4.53
C GLU A 126 11.64 10.01 4.33
N ALA A 127 12.25 9.39 3.31
CA ALA A 127 13.66 9.56 2.99
C ALA A 127 13.98 11.02 2.61
N ILE A 128 13.11 11.68 1.83
CA ILE A 128 13.25 13.10 1.46
C ILE A 128 13.14 14.01 2.70
N PHE A 129 12.17 13.80 3.59
CA PHE A 129 12.04 14.56 4.82
C PHE A 129 13.27 14.40 5.72
N LYS A 130 13.78 13.17 5.85
CA LYS A 130 14.99 12.87 6.64
C LYS A 130 16.24 13.50 6.04
N ALA A 131 16.40 13.52 4.72
CA ALA A 131 17.50 14.22 4.05
C ALA A 131 17.48 15.73 4.33
N ASP A 132 16.30 16.33 4.53
CA ASP A 132 16.16 17.73 4.97
C ASP A 132 16.35 17.94 6.48
N GLY A 133 16.72 16.89 7.21
CA GLY A 133 16.92 16.95 8.66
C GLY A 133 15.63 17.01 9.48
N LYS A 134 14.46 16.75 8.87
CA LYS A 134 13.17 16.73 9.56
C LYS A 134 12.96 15.42 10.30
N LYS A 135 12.36 15.49 11.50
CA LYS A 135 11.96 14.33 12.29
C LYS A 135 10.64 13.78 11.74
N ALA A 136 10.74 12.92 10.77
CA ALA A 136 9.58 12.35 10.07
C ALA A 136 9.56 10.83 10.22
N VAL A 137 8.35 10.26 10.29
CA VAL A 137 8.11 8.82 10.32
C VAL A 137 7.00 8.42 9.35
N ALA A 138 7.25 7.35 8.59
CA ALA A 138 6.24 6.67 7.79
C ALA A 138 5.46 5.68 8.66
N CYS A 139 4.13 5.77 8.68
CA CYS A 139 3.27 4.93 9.50
C CYS A 139 1.86 4.76 8.92
N GLY A 140 0.98 4.08 9.64
CA GLY A 140 -0.42 3.86 9.28
C GLY A 140 -0.69 2.45 8.76
N ASN A 141 -0.97 2.28 7.47
CA ASN A 141 -1.17 0.95 6.88
C ASN A 141 0.15 0.19 6.65
N ILE A 142 1.24 0.75 7.11
CA ILE A 142 2.60 0.18 7.09
C ILE A 142 3.32 0.45 8.40
N GLY A 143 4.30 -0.39 8.73
CA GLY A 143 5.15 -0.17 9.90
C GLY A 143 4.37 -0.13 11.21
N LYS A 144 4.64 0.89 12.03
CA LYS A 144 3.90 1.15 13.28
C LYS A 144 2.50 1.69 12.97
N THR A 145 1.52 1.35 13.78
CA THR A 145 0.21 2.02 13.74
C THR A 145 0.34 3.48 14.15
N VAL A 146 -0.60 4.32 13.70
CA VAL A 146 -0.51 5.75 13.99
C VAL A 146 -0.61 6.02 15.48
N ILE A 147 -1.48 5.28 16.19
CA ILE A 147 -1.64 5.44 17.63
C ILE A 147 -0.36 5.08 18.40
N GLU A 148 0.40 4.05 17.97
CA GLU A 148 1.71 3.73 18.59
C GLU A 148 2.72 4.86 18.42
N VAL A 149 2.70 5.54 17.28
CA VAL A 149 3.59 6.70 17.04
C VAL A 149 3.18 7.89 17.91
N ILE A 150 1.87 8.15 18.02
CA ILE A 150 1.34 9.28 18.81
C ILE A 150 1.54 9.08 20.31
N THR A 151 1.36 7.86 20.81
CA THR A 151 1.45 7.55 22.24
C THR A 151 2.85 7.09 22.68
N GLY A 152 3.77 6.90 21.74
CA GLY A 152 5.14 6.48 22.02
C GLY A 152 6.08 7.64 22.39
N ASP A 153 7.30 7.29 22.80
CA ASP A 153 8.31 8.23 23.28
C ASP A 153 9.16 8.85 22.14
N GLU A 154 8.96 8.40 20.90
CA GLU A 154 9.74 8.87 19.75
C GLU A 154 9.39 10.34 19.42
N VAL A 155 10.39 11.19 19.35
CA VAL A 155 10.20 12.60 19.01
C VAL A 155 10.03 12.76 17.50
N VAL A 156 8.81 13.01 17.08
CA VAL A 156 8.39 13.14 15.67
C VAL A 156 7.67 14.48 15.49
N ASP A 157 8.03 15.22 14.45
CA ASP A 157 7.34 16.47 14.06
C ASP A 157 6.42 16.27 12.85
N TYR A 158 6.70 15.27 11.99
CA TYR A 158 5.96 14.96 10.76
C TYR A 158 5.53 13.50 10.70
N LEU A 159 4.25 13.25 10.47
CA LEU A 159 3.70 11.94 10.16
C LEU A 159 3.46 11.83 8.65
N ILE A 160 4.03 10.80 8.03
CA ILE A 160 3.83 10.51 6.62
C ILE A 160 2.99 9.24 6.54
N LEU A 161 1.70 9.39 6.26
CA LEU A 161 0.70 8.36 6.44
C LEU A 161 0.41 7.59 5.16
N GLU A 162 0.59 6.29 5.19
CA GLU A 162 -0.06 5.40 4.24
C GLU A 162 -1.46 5.08 4.75
N LEU A 163 -2.51 5.45 3.99
CA LEU A 163 -3.88 5.20 4.39
C LEU A 163 -4.60 4.28 3.39
N SER A 164 -5.20 3.21 3.92
CA SER A 164 -6.07 2.31 3.15
C SER A 164 -7.46 2.92 2.98
N SER A 165 -8.22 2.44 1.99
CA SER A 165 -9.63 2.81 1.83
C SER A 165 -10.49 2.39 3.03
N PHE A 166 -10.10 1.34 3.73
CA PHE A 166 -10.77 0.84 4.92
C PHE A 166 -10.63 1.81 6.11
N GLN A 167 -9.40 2.30 6.36
CA GLN A 167 -9.14 3.29 7.40
C GLN A 167 -9.87 4.61 7.09
N LEU A 168 -9.81 5.05 5.83
CA LEU A 168 -10.47 6.28 5.38
C LEU A 168 -12.00 6.20 5.44
N HIS A 169 -12.59 5.01 5.23
CA HIS A 169 -14.02 4.81 5.38
C HIS A 169 -14.53 5.19 6.79
N TRP A 170 -13.72 4.93 7.82
CA TRP A 170 -14.01 5.20 9.22
C TRP A 170 -13.31 6.46 9.75
N SER A 171 -12.99 7.44 8.88
CA SER A 171 -12.29 8.67 9.25
C SER A 171 -13.04 9.90 8.73
N ASP A 172 -13.88 10.48 9.58
CA ASP A 172 -14.73 11.63 9.23
C ASP A 172 -14.10 12.98 9.62
N GLN A 173 -13.38 13.02 10.75
CA GLN A 173 -12.81 14.26 11.29
C GLN A 173 -11.32 14.44 10.97
N LEU A 174 -10.69 13.45 10.38
CA LEU A 174 -9.27 13.50 10.00
C LEU A 174 -9.02 14.70 9.06
N ARG A 175 -8.07 15.58 9.43
CA ARG A 175 -7.67 16.72 8.60
C ARG A 175 -6.16 16.70 8.43
N LEU A 176 -5.72 16.70 7.18
CA LEU A 176 -4.32 16.60 6.83
C LEU A 176 -3.78 17.96 6.37
N HIS A 177 -2.50 18.22 6.65
CA HIS A 177 -1.79 19.35 6.06
C HIS A 177 -1.77 19.23 4.54
N SER A 178 -1.42 18.04 4.02
CA SER A 178 -1.53 17.72 2.60
C SER A 178 -1.92 16.26 2.39
N ALA A 179 -2.70 16.01 1.35
CA ALA A 179 -3.26 14.71 1.01
C ALA A 179 -2.97 14.36 -0.44
N ALA A 180 -2.42 13.16 -0.72
CA ALA A 180 -2.17 12.69 -2.06
C ALA A 180 -3.03 11.48 -2.42
N ILE A 181 -3.58 11.46 -3.66
CA ILE A 181 -4.18 10.28 -4.26
C ILE A 181 -3.36 9.88 -5.49
N LEU A 182 -2.72 8.71 -5.44
CA LEU A 182 -1.74 8.29 -6.44
C LEU A 182 -2.38 7.76 -7.72
N ASN A 183 -3.38 6.90 -7.57
CA ASN A 183 -4.09 6.24 -8.66
C ASN A 183 -5.32 5.50 -8.12
N ILE A 184 -6.27 5.24 -9.00
CA ILE A 184 -7.48 4.49 -8.70
C ILE A 184 -7.69 3.40 -9.77
N ALA A 185 -7.82 2.16 -9.31
CA ALA A 185 -8.19 1.02 -10.13
C ALA A 185 -9.07 0.07 -9.30
N ASP A 186 -9.79 -0.83 -9.94
CA ASP A 186 -10.63 -1.82 -9.27
C ASP A 186 -9.83 -2.65 -8.27
N ASP A 187 -10.24 -2.59 -7.00
CA ASP A 187 -9.69 -3.38 -5.91
C ASP A 187 -10.68 -3.36 -4.74
N HIS A 188 -10.64 -4.41 -3.89
CA HIS A 188 -11.44 -4.48 -2.66
C HIS A 188 -12.96 -4.28 -2.83
N LEU A 189 -13.54 -4.62 -3.99
CA LEU A 189 -14.98 -4.51 -4.24
C LEU A 189 -15.79 -5.47 -3.36
N ASP A 190 -15.18 -6.57 -2.91
CA ASP A 190 -15.74 -7.50 -1.93
C ASP A 190 -15.97 -6.85 -0.55
N TRP A 191 -15.26 -5.77 -0.22
CA TRP A 191 -15.40 -5.01 1.02
C TRP A 191 -16.28 -3.77 0.84
N HIS A 192 -16.05 -3.00 -0.23
CA HIS A 192 -16.75 -1.72 -0.48
C HIS A 192 -18.11 -1.90 -1.18
N GLY A 193 -18.33 -3.03 -1.85
CA GLY A 193 -19.54 -3.27 -2.65
C GLY A 193 -19.41 -2.78 -4.09
N THR A 194 -19.09 -1.51 -4.31
CA THR A 194 -18.97 -0.90 -5.64
C THR A 194 -17.68 -0.10 -5.81
N PHE A 195 -17.28 0.10 -7.07
CA PHE A 195 -16.16 0.99 -7.40
C PHE A 195 -16.39 2.44 -6.93
N ALA A 196 -17.62 2.92 -7.01
CA ALA A 196 -17.96 4.27 -6.57
C ALA A 196 -17.77 4.45 -5.06
N GLU A 197 -18.14 3.45 -4.25
CA GLU A 197 -17.92 3.48 -2.81
C GLU A 197 -16.43 3.37 -2.45
N TYR A 198 -15.67 2.55 -3.19
CA TYR A 198 -14.21 2.47 -3.04
C TYR A 198 -13.52 3.81 -3.35
N LEU A 199 -13.91 4.46 -4.47
CA LEU A 199 -13.41 5.78 -4.84
C LEU A 199 -13.80 6.84 -3.80
N ALA A 200 -15.06 6.85 -3.35
CA ALA A 200 -15.55 7.76 -2.32
C ALA A 200 -14.78 7.60 -1.00
N ALA A 201 -14.52 6.36 -0.56
CA ALA A 201 -13.73 6.11 0.63
C ALA A 201 -12.30 6.67 0.52
N LYS A 202 -11.64 6.53 -0.64
CA LYS A 202 -10.30 7.11 -0.84
C LYS A 202 -10.33 8.62 -0.95
N LYS A 203 -11.36 9.20 -1.58
CA LYS A 203 -11.50 10.66 -1.69
C LYS A 203 -11.58 11.34 -0.31
N ARG A 204 -12.08 10.67 0.73
CA ARG A 204 -12.12 11.21 2.10
C ARG A 204 -10.79 11.71 2.62
N ILE A 205 -9.65 11.21 2.10
CA ILE A 205 -8.33 11.72 2.48
C ILE A 205 -8.17 13.22 2.19
N THR A 206 -8.95 13.75 1.24
CA THR A 206 -8.91 15.16 0.83
C THR A 206 -9.83 16.05 1.65
N ASP A 207 -10.68 15.47 2.51
CA ASP A 207 -11.65 16.22 3.30
C ASP A 207 -10.94 17.12 4.30
N GLY A 208 -11.05 18.45 4.09
CA GLY A 208 -10.39 19.46 4.92
C GLY A 208 -8.86 19.48 4.84
N ALA A 209 -8.25 18.85 3.85
CA ALA A 209 -6.82 18.99 3.58
C ALA A 209 -6.52 20.40 3.03
N ASN A 210 -5.44 21.04 3.51
CA ASN A 210 -5.06 22.37 3.03
C ASN A 210 -4.52 22.33 1.59
N LEU A 211 -3.90 21.21 1.20
CA LEU A 211 -3.37 20.98 -0.14
C LEU A 211 -3.67 19.56 -0.59
N ILE A 212 -4.18 19.41 -1.80
CA ILE A 212 -4.52 18.15 -2.44
C ILE A 212 -3.54 17.90 -3.57
N ILE A 213 -3.02 16.67 -3.65
CA ILE A 213 -2.08 16.22 -4.67
C ILE A 213 -2.72 15.06 -5.43
N ILE A 214 -2.87 15.17 -6.76
CA ILE A 214 -3.49 14.14 -7.59
C ILE A 214 -2.68 13.85 -8.85
N ASN A 215 -2.77 12.61 -9.31
CA ASN A 215 -2.18 12.18 -10.57
C ASN A 215 -3.03 12.68 -11.76
N ARG A 216 -2.46 13.54 -12.60
CA ARG A 216 -3.09 14.02 -13.84
C ARG A 216 -3.33 12.89 -14.85
N ASP A 217 -2.47 11.87 -14.84
CA ASP A 217 -2.50 10.79 -15.83
C ASP A 217 -3.56 9.71 -15.46
N ASP A 218 -4.15 9.81 -14.26
CA ASP A 218 -5.25 8.95 -13.84
C ASP A 218 -6.61 9.56 -14.21
N ARG A 219 -7.34 8.87 -15.09
CA ARG A 219 -8.64 9.35 -15.62
C ARG A 219 -9.70 9.53 -14.53
N HIS A 220 -9.70 8.70 -13.48
CA HIS A 220 -10.67 8.77 -12.41
C HIS A 220 -10.39 9.95 -11.49
N LEU A 221 -9.12 10.26 -11.24
CA LEU A 221 -8.72 11.40 -10.42
C LEU A 221 -8.98 12.73 -11.11
N ASN A 222 -8.81 12.79 -12.44
CA ASN A 222 -9.09 14.02 -13.19
C ASN A 222 -10.57 14.41 -13.22
N SER A 223 -11.48 13.48 -12.97
CA SER A 223 -12.93 13.74 -12.88
C SER A 223 -13.40 14.14 -11.48
N LEU A 224 -12.51 14.13 -10.48
CA LEU A 224 -12.86 14.51 -9.13
C LEU A 224 -12.99 16.04 -9.02
N GLU A 225 -14.04 16.47 -8.36
CA GLU A 225 -14.26 17.86 -7.98
C GLU A 225 -13.82 18.07 -6.52
N PHE A 226 -13.18 19.21 -6.27
CA PHE A 226 -12.71 19.65 -4.96
C PHE A 226 -13.33 21.01 -4.64
N ASN A 227 -13.30 21.41 -3.38
CA ASN A 227 -13.82 22.70 -2.97
C ASN A 227 -12.94 23.84 -3.52
N ASP A 228 -13.54 24.98 -3.85
CA ASP A 228 -12.85 26.12 -4.46
C ASP A 228 -11.76 26.74 -3.56
N ASP A 229 -11.85 26.52 -2.26
CA ASP A 229 -10.88 26.99 -1.26
C ASP A 229 -9.68 26.03 -1.07
N GLN A 230 -9.76 24.84 -1.65
CA GLN A 230 -8.67 23.84 -1.56
C GLN A 230 -7.66 24.04 -2.70
N ARG A 231 -6.38 24.16 -2.35
CA ARG A 231 -5.31 24.19 -3.33
C ARG A 231 -5.07 22.78 -3.88
N VAL A 232 -5.17 22.62 -5.21
CA VAL A 232 -4.88 21.36 -5.91
C VAL A 232 -3.60 21.47 -6.72
N VAL A 233 -2.68 20.55 -6.46
CA VAL A 233 -1.44 20.35 -7.22
C VAL A 233 -1.54 19.02 -7.96
N LYS A 234 -1.19 19.02 -9.25
CA LYS A 234 -1.19 17.80 -10.06
C LYS A 234 0.24 17.34 -10.33
N PHE A 235 0.44 16.02 -10.37
CA PHE A 235 1.68 15.45 -10.88
C PHE A 235 1.42 14.60 -12.11
N THR A 236 2.43 14.46 -12.97
CA THR A 236 2.32 13.78 -14.28
C THR A 236 3.67 13.27 -14.77
N LEU A 237 3.67 12.23 -15.59
CA LEU A 237 4.85 11.76 -16.30
C LEU A 237 5.21 12.61 -17.53
N ASP A 238 4.32 13.51 -17.93
CA ASP A 238 4.58 14.48 -19.01
C ASP A 238 5.17 15.79 -18.47
N ALA A 239 5.44 16.73 -19.39
CA ALA A 239 5.85 18.09 -19.04
C ALA A 239 4.78 18.80 -18.19
N PRO A 240 5.16 19.40 -17.06
CA PRO A 240 4.24 20.05 -16.12
C PRO A 240 3.75 21.40 -16.66
N ARG A 241 2.47 21.68 -16.47
CA ARG A 241 1.87 22.99 -16.62
C ARG A 241 2.11 23.83 -15.35
N PRO A 242 1.88 25.15 -15.38
CA PRO A 242 1.83 25.95 -14.15
C PRO A 242 0.90 25.31 -13.11
N GLY A 243 1.38 25.14 -11.86
CA GLY A 243 0.66 24.47 -10.79
C GLY A 243 0.83 22.93 -10.77
N GLU A 244 1.71 22.38 -11.60
CA GLU A 244 1.97 20.94 -11.67
C GLU A 244 3.43 20.60 -11.38
N ILE A 245 3.68 19.33 -11.05
CA ILE A 245 5.01 18.72 -11.01
C ILE A 245 5.05 17.62 -12.06
N GLY A 246 6.14 17.51 -12.82
CA GLY A 246 6.22 16.54 -13.92
C GLY A 246 7.64 16.26 -14.39
N VAL A 247 7.74 15.69 -15.59
CA VAL A 247 9.01 15.28 -16.19
C VAL A 247 9.30 16.11 -17.42
N VAL A 248 10.53 16.62 -17.52
CA VAL A 248 11.05 17.29 -18.72
C VAL A 248 12.39 16.67 -19.05
N GLU A 249 12.47 15.94 -20.15
CA GLU A 249 13.65 15.14 -20.50
C GLU A 249 14.04 14.18 -19.35
N GLU A 250 15.22 14.38 -18.74
CA GLU A 250 15.71 13.57 -17.63
C GLU A 250 15.45 14.20 -16.25
N LEU A 251 14.73 15.34 -16.19
CA LEU A 251 14.53 16.11 -14.96
C LEU A 251 13.11 15.95 -14.41
N LEU A 252 13.02 15.86 -13.09
CA LEU A 252 11.78 16.01 -12.33
C LEU A 252 11.63 17.50 -11.97
N VAL A 253 10.55 18.12 -12.47
CA VAL A 253 10.41 19.57 -12.51
C VAL A 253 9.19 20.04 -11.73
N ASP A 254 9.37 21.01 -10.85
CA ASP A 254 8.34 21.69 -10.07
C ASP A 254 7.93 23.01 -10.72
N ARG A 255 6.64 23.15 -11.05
CA ARG A 255 5.97 24.39 -11.43
C ARG A 255 4.76 24.70 -10.53
N ALA A 256 4.66 23.99 -9.39
CA ALA A 256 3.55 24.13 -8.45
C ALA A 256 3.93 24.96 -7.22
N PHE A 257 5.18 24.87 -6.77
CA PHE A 257 5.66 25.51 -5.53
C PHE A 257 6.72 26.60 -5.80
N VAL A 258 6.79 27.08 -7.03
CA VAL A 258 7.59 28.23 -7.43
C VAL A 258 6.85 29.55 -7.14
N GLU A 259 7.57 30.65 -6.94
CA GLU A 259 6.96 31.96 -6.66
C GLU A 259 6.32 32.55 -7.92
N ASP A 260 7.03 32.49 -9.06
CA ASP A 260 6.48 32.89 -10.37
C ASP A 260 5.95 31.66 -11.14
N PRO A 261 4.67 31.61 -11.52
CA PRO A 261 4.12 30.51 -12.31
C PRO A 261 4.81 30.29 -13.69
N GLN A 262 5.59 31.28 -14.17
CA GLN A 262 6.38 31.12 -15.41
C GLN A 262 7.73 30.45 -15.17
N GLU A 263 8.18 30.35 -13.94
CA GLU A 263 9.39 29.67 -13.55
C GLU A 263 9.18 28.16 -13.40
N ALA A 264 10.29 27.43 -13.35
CA ALA A 264 10.36 26.02 -13.08
C ALA A 264 11.62 25.71 -12.29
N SER A 265 11.53 24.78 -11.35
CA SER A 265 12.67 24.33 -10.54
C SER A 265 12.92 22.84 -10.78
N ALA A 266 14.16 22.47 -11.10
CA ALA A 266 14.55 21.05 -11.11
C ALA A 266 14.63 20.54 -9.69
N LEU A 267 13.96 19.42 -9.40
CA LEU A 267 13.93 18.79 -8.07
C LEU A 267 14.94 17.64 -7.96
N ALA A 268 15.08 16.85 -9.03
CA ALA A 268 15.93 15.68 -9.09
C ALA A 268 16.07 15.24 -10.56
N GLU A 269 16.91 14.24 -10.81
CA GLU A 269 17.03 13.55 -12.11
C GLU A 269 16.32 12.19 -12.06
N LEU A 270 15.93 11.66 -13.22
CA LEU A 270 15.39 10.29 -13.33
C LEU A 270 16.38 9.25 -12.81
N SER A 271 17.69 9.51 -12.94
CA SER A 271 18.78 8.67 -12.44
C SER A 271 18.81 8.53 -10.91
N ASP A 272 18.19 9.45 -10.16
CA ASP A 272 18.08 9.39 -8.71
C ASP A 272 17.03 8.36 -8.23
N ILE A 273 16.25 7.78 -9.16
CA ILE A 273 15.17 6.82 -8.86
C ILE A 273 15.61 5.40 -9.18
N ASN A 274 15.54 4.51 -8.21
CA ASN A 274 15.88 3.08 -8.39
C ASN A 274 14.75 2.15 -7.89
N PRO A 275 14.21 1.23 -8.74
CA PRO A 275 14.43 1.17 -10.20
C PRO A 275 13.74 2.33 -10.94
N GLN A 276 14.35 2.74 -12.06
CA GLN A 276 13.86 3.82 -12.91
C GLN A 276 12.70 3.33 -13.81
N ALA A 277 11.55 3.05 -13.17
CA ALA A 277 10.34 2.61 -13.87
C ALA A 277 9.27 3.71 -13.83
N PRO A 278 8.39 3.85 -14.85
CA PRO A 278 7.41 4.93 -14.90
C PRO A 278 6.55 5.09 -13.65
N HIS A 279 6.11 3.99 -13.06
CA HIS A 279 5.33 4.03 -11.82
C HIS A 279 6.14 4.52 -10.60
N ASN A 280 7.45 4.27 -10.56
CA ASN A 280 8.32 4.79 -9.50
C ASN A 280 8.63 6.28 -9.72
N VAL A 281 8.69 6.74 -10.96
CA VAL A 281 8.78 8.18 -11.28
C VAL A 281 7.51 8.88 -10.79
N ALA A 282 6.32 8.34 -11.06
CA ALA A 282 5.06 8.88 -10.55
C ALA A 282 5.01 8.89 -9.01
N ASN A 283 5.50 7.83 -8.35
CA ASN A 283 5.61 7.77 -6.90
C ASN A 283 6.55 8.85 -6.34
N ALA A 284 7.70 9.07 -7.00
CA ALA A 284 8.68 10.10 -6.62
C ALA A 284 8.10 11.51 -6.77
N LEU A 285 7.40 11.80 -7.88
CA LEU A 285 6.73 13.09 -8.09
C LEU A 285 5.71 13.38 -6.98
N ALA A 286 4.89 12.39 -6.60
CA ALA A 286 3.93 12.52 -5.50
C ALA A 286 4.64 12.72 -4.14
N ALA A 287 5.71 11.98 -3.86
CA ALA A 287 6.51 12.12 -2.64
C ALA A 287 7.14 13.51 -2.54
N MET A 288 7.71 14.02 -3.64
CA MET A 288 8.27 15.36 -3.70
C MET A 288 7.20 16.45 -3.55
N ALA A 289 6.00 16.27 -4.13
CA ALA A 289 4.89 17.20 -3.92
C ALA A 289 4.48 17.30 -2.45
N LEU A 290 4.38 16.15 -1.75
CA LEU A 290 4.14 16.10 -0.30
C LEU A 290 5.25 16.80 0.48
N ALA A 291 6.50 16.56 0.14
CA ALA A 291 7.64 17.19 0.79
C ALA A 291 7.68 18.71 0.56
N ARG A 292 7.43 19.16 -0.67
CA ARG A 292 7.36 20.60 -1.02
C ARG A 292 6.25 21.31 -0.25
N SER A 293 5.10 20.66 -0.05
CA SER A 293 4.00 21.23 0.74
C SER A 293 4.40 21.57 2.18
N CYS A 294 5.40 20.86 2.72
CA CYS A 294 5.94 21.06 4.07
C CYS A 294 7.24 21.89 4.09
N GLY A 295 7.57 22.56 3.01
CA GLY A 295 8.75 23.43 2.91
C GLY A 295 10.08 22.67 2.95
N VAL A 296 10.11 21.39 2.53
CA VAL A 296 11.35 20.66 2.32
C VAL A 296 12.14 21.29 1.18
N LYS A 297 13.45 21.48 1.38
CA LYS A 297 14.33 22.13 0.43
C LYS A 297 14.53 21.31 -0.83
N ILE A 298 14.73 21.98 -1.96
CA ILE A 298 14.97 21.33 -3.25
C ILE A 298 16.19 20.41 -3.21
N ASP A 299 17.29 20.87 -2.60
CA ASP A 299 18.55 20.11 -2.52
C ASP A 299 18.39 18.76 -1.81
N SER A 300 17.39 18.61 -0.95
CA SER A 300 17.12 17.38 -0.21
C SER A 300 16.31 16.36 -1.02
N MET A 301 15.73 16.74 -2.17
CA MET A 301 14.88 15.86 -2.97
C MET A 301 15.67 14.72 -3.60
N ALA A 302 16.70 15.05 -4.37
CA ALA A 302 17.57 14.07 -5.04
C ALA A 302 18.31 13.18 -4.02
N GLU A 303 18.81 13.77 -2.93
CA GLU A 303 19.47 13.02 -1.86
C GLU A 303 18.52 12.01 -1.21
N GLY A 304 17.30 12.43 -0.87
CA GLY A 304 16.29 11.54 -0.30
C GLY A 304 15.92 10.39 -1.22
N LEU A 305 15.74 10.64 -2.53
CA LEU A 305 15.45 9.60 -3.50
C LEU A 305 16.60 8.58 -3.64
N ARG A 306 17.86 9.03 -3.68
CA ARG A 306 19.03 8.12 -3.70
C ARG A 306 19.18 7.29 -2.43
N ASN A 307 18.80 7.84 -1.29
CA ASN A 307 18.83 7.15 0.00
C ASN A 307 17.65 6.20 0.21
N PHE A 308 16.62 6.29 -0.62
CA PHE A 308 15.47 5.39 -0.54
C PHE A 308 15.82 4.00 -1.07
N ALA A 309 15.63 2.98 -0.23
CA ALA A 309 15.69 1.58 -0.65
C ALA A 309 14.27 1.02 -0.79
N PRO A 310 13.89 0.51 -1.97
CA PRO A 310 12.63 -0.20 -2.13
C PRO A 310 12.53 -1.33 -1.09
N GLY A 311 11.35 -1.50 -0.50
CA GLY A 311 11.11 -2.64 0.38
C GLY A 311 11.18 -3.96 -0.41
N HIS A 312 11.37 -5.08 0.31
CA HIS A 312 11.38 -6.42 -0.27
C HIS A 312 10.13 -6.70 -1.11
N HIS A 313 10.28 -7.57 -2.12
CA HIS A 313 9.21 -8.01 -3.02
C HIS A 313 8.60 -6.92 -3.91
N ARG A 314 9.37 -5.88 -4.26
CA ARG A 314 8.95 -4.77 -5.13
C ARG A 314 9.95 -4.58 -6.27
N ILE A 315 9.78 -5.34 -7.34
CA ILE A 315 10.72 -5.39 -8.48
C ILE A 315 12.17 -5.61 -7.97
N GLU A 316 12.28 -6.41 -6.91
CA GLU A 316 13.55 -6.74 -6.27
C GLU A 316 14.33 -7.73 -7.14
N GLU A 317 15.53 -7.36 -7.57
CA GLU A 317 16.43 -8.30 -8.23
C GLU A 317 17.01 -9.24 -7.18
N VAL A 318 16.56 -10.49 -7.20
CA VAL A 318 16.99 -11.53 -6.27
C VAL A 318 18.35 -12.08 -6.67
N GLU A 319 18.55 -12.25 -7.99
CA GLU A 319 19.72 -12.86 -8.56
C GLU A 319 19.88 -12.47 -10.04
N ASN A 320 21.13 -12.42 -10.50
CA ASN A 320 21.48 -12.29 -11.90
C ASN A 320 22.59 -13.32 -12.22
N SER A 321 22.20 -14.44 -12.77
CA SER A 321 23.12 -15.51 -13.07
C SER A 321 22.94 -16.07 -14.47
N GLU A 322 24.04 -16.40 -15.15
CA GLU A 322 24.04 -16.87 -16.55
C GLU A 322 23.33 -15.90 -17.54
N GLY A 323 23.29 -14.62 -17.19
CA GLY A 323 22.57 -13.60 -17.98
C GLY A 323 21.05 -13.64 -17.81
N ILE A 324 20.52 -14.43 -16.88
CA ILE A 324 19.11 -14.49 -16.50
C ILE A 324 18.91 -13.67 -15.23
N ARG A 325 17.97 -12.71 -15.28
CA ARG A 325 17.60 -11.92 -14.13
C ARG A 325 16.36 -12.51 -13.45
N TRP A 326 16.44 -12.70 -12.13
CA TRP A 326 15.33 -13.19 -11.31
C TRP A 326 14.77 -12.06 -10.48
N ILE A 327 13.53 -11.67 -10.79
CA ILE A 327 12.89 -10.49 -10.22
C ILE A 327 11.70 -10.89 -9.37
N ASN A 328 11.70 -10.44 -8.13
CA ASN A 328 10.64 -10.64 -7.14
C ASN A 328 9.77 -9.40 -7.01
N ASP A 329 8.55 -9.48 -7.52
CA ASP A 329 7.50 -8.50 -7.29
C ASP A 329 6.24 -9.19 -6.75
N SER A 330 6.43 -10.05 -5.74
CA SER A 330 5.33 -10.77 -5.09
C SER A 330 4.24 -9.84 -4.53
N LYS A 331 4.56 -8.57 -4.31
CA LYS A 331 3.62 -7.52 -3.88
C LYS A 331 2.65 -7.08 -4.98
N ALA A 332 2.89 -7.39 -6.24
CA ALA A 332 1.97 -7.13 -7.36
C ALA A 332 0.75 -8.06 -7.30
N THR A 333 -0.13 -7.86 -6.33
CA THR A 333 -1.26 -8.75 -5.99
C THR A 333 -2.55 -8.42 -6.73
N ASN A 334 -2.51 -7.54 -7.73
CA ASN A 334 -3.63 -7.22 -8.61
C ASN A 334 -3.14 -6.97 -10.05
N PRO A 335 -4.03 -7.01 -11.06
CA PRO A 335 -3.64 -6.85 -12.47
C PRO A 335 -2.98 -5.53 -12.78
N HIS A 336 -3.39 -4.44 -12.14
CA HIS A 336 -2.83 -3.12 -12.36
C HIS A 336 -1.35 -3.04 -11.88
N ALA A 337 -1.03 -3.61 -10.71
CA ALA A 337 0.34 -3.69 -10.22
C ALA A 337 1.20 -4.57 -11.14
N ALA A 338 0.71 -5.76 -11.52
CA ALA A 338 1.42 -6.64 -12.45
C ALA A 338 1.64 -6.00 -13.83
N ASN A 339 0.69 -5.18 -14.31
CA ASN A 339 0.85 -4.43 -15.56
C ASN A 339 2.04 -3.46 -15.50
N ALA A 340 2.26 -2.81 -14.36
CA ALA A 340 3.40 -1.94 -14.15
C ALA A 340 4.73 -2.72 -14.14
N SER A 341 4.77 -3.88 -13.46
CA SER A 341 5.95 -4.75 -13.40
C SER A 341 6.31 -5.32 -14.76
N LEU A 342 5.32 -5.82 -15.50
CA LEU A 342 5.52 -6.34 -16.86
C LEU A 342 5.99 -5.26 -17.83
N ALA A 343 5.65 -3.98 -17.61
CA ALA A 343 6.09 -2.88 -18.42
C ALA A 343 7.59 -2.56 -18.26
N ALA A 344 8.21 -2.97 -17.16
CA ALA A 344 9.62 -2.69 -16.86
C ALA A 344 10.62 -3.56 -17.66
N PHE A 345 10.17 -4.66 -18.26
CA PHE A 345 11.05 -5.64 -18.93
C PHE A 345 10.53 -6.03 -20.31
N THR A 346 11.37 -6.67 -21.15
CA THR A 346 11.04 -6.96 -22.56
C THR A 346 10.94 -8.45 -22.90
N SER A 347 11.69 -9.32 -22.26
CA SER A 347 11.65 -10.78 -22.49
C SER A 347 11.38 -11.48 -21.18
N ILE A 348 10.12 -11.84 -20.93
CA ILE A 348 9.65 -12.21 -19.62
C ILE A 348 9.14 -13.65 -19.58
N ILE A 349 9.66 -14.43 -18.65
CA ILE A 349 9.01 -15.64 -18.15
C ILE A 349 8.20 -15.22 -16.93
N TRP A 350 6.89 -15.14 -17.12
CA TRP A 350 5.97 -14.57 -16.15
C TRP A 350 5.41 -15.61 -15.19
N ILE A 351 5.66 -15.45 -13.90
CA ILE A 351 5.04 -16.26 -12.84
C ILE A 351 3.82 -15.49 -12.30
N ALA A 352 2.63 -16.07 -12.48
CA ALA A 352 1.36 -15.41 -12.18
C ALA A 352 0.31 -16.35 -11.57
N GLY A 353 -0.68 -15.75 -10.89
CA GLY A 353 -1.83 -16.46 -10.33
C GLY A 353 -1.92 -16.40 -8.79
N GLY A 354 -2.96 -17.01 -8.27
CA GLY A 354 -3.41 -16.94 -6.88
C GLY A 354 -4.93 -16.71 -6.82
N LEU A 355 -5.39 -15.87 -5.87
CA LEU A 355 -6.79 -15.43 -5.74
C LEU A 355 -6.99 -14.09 -6.47
N ALA A 356 -7.78 -14.09 -7.53
CA ALA A 356 -8.04 -12.92 -8.38
C ALA A 356 -9.04 -11.93 -7.74
N LYS A 357 -9.83 -12.35 -6.76
CA LYS A 357 -10.83 -11.50 -6.07
C LYS A 357 -11.80 -10.79 -7.03
N GLY A 358 -12.19 -11.48 -8.10
CA GLY A 358 -13.08 -10.94 -9.12
C GLY A 358 -12.44 -10.00 -10.14
N ALA A 359 -11.10 -9.83 -10.12
CA ALA A 359 -10.41 -9.00 -11.09
C ALA A 359 -10.37 -9.67 -12.48
N ASP A 360 -10.51 -8.85 -13.54
CA ASP A 360 -10.38 -9.25 -14.93
C ASP A 360 -8.90 -9.25 -15.36
N MET A 361 -8.47 -10.27 -16.09
CA MET A 361 -7.11 -10.46 -16.57
C MET A 361 -6.94 -10.14 -18.07
N GLU A 362 -8.02 -9.88 -18.80
CA GLU A 362 -7.98 -9.72 -20.26
C GLU A 362 -7.15 -8.52 -20.70
N ASP A 363 -7.39 -7.36 -20.10
CA ASP A 363 -6.67 -6.13 -20.46
C ASP A 363 -5.18 -6.22 -20.13
N LEU A 364 -4.82 -6.85 -19.02
CA LEU A 364 -3.43 -7.10 -18.63
C LEU A 364 -2.72 -7.93 -19.70
N VAL A 365 -3.28 -9.09 -20.04
CA VAL A 365 -2.69 -9.99 -21.03
C VAL A 365 -2.64 -9.33 -22.40
N LYS A 366 -3.73 -8.70 -22.86
CA LYS A 366 -3.81 -8.02 -24.14
C LYS A 366 -2.72 -6.93 -24.29
N SER A 367 -2.50 -6.14 -23.25
CA SER A 367 -1.54 -5.02 -23.29
C SER A 367 -0.08 -5.47 -23.14
N LYS A 368 0.21 -6.63 -22.52
CA LYS A 368 1.58 -7.06 -22.19
C LYS A 368 2.05 -8.31 -22.93
N SER A 369 1.19 -8.97 -23.70
CA SER A 369 1.55 -10.21 -24.43
C SER A 369 2.84 -10.10 -25.27
N GLY A 370 3.10 -8.96 -25.91
CA GLY A 370 4.31 -8.75 -26.70
C GLY A 370 5.62 -8.76 -25.91
N ARG A 371 5.57 -8.82 -24.58
CA ARG A 371 6.74 -8.88 -23.68
C ARG A 371 6.96 -10.28 -23.08
N LEU A 372 5.98 -11.18 -23.28
CA LEU A 372 6.00 -12.50 -22.66
C LEU A 372 6.67 -13.54 -23.57
N LYS A 373 7.65 -14.25 -23.04
CA LYS A 373 8.23 -15.47 -23.62
C LYS A 373 7.44 -16.71 -23.21
N ALA A 374 7.02 -16.80 -21.95
CA ALA A 374 6.19 -17.88 -21.40
C ALA A 374 5.45 -17.39 -20.13
N ALA A 375 4.42 -18.14 -19.73
CA ALA A 375 3.71 -17.92 -18.47
C ALA A 375 3.65 -19.21 -17.64
N LEU A 376 4.01 -19.10 -16.35
CA LEU A 376 3.91 -20.14 -15.34
C LEU A 376 2.80 -19.78 -14.37
N LEU A 377 1.72 -20.56 -14.34
CA LEU A 377 0.46 -20.18 -13.69
C LEU A 377 0.21 -21.06 -12.48
N ILE A 378 -0.08 -20.42 -11.34
CA ILE A 378 -0.33 -21.02 -10.04
C ILE A 378 -1.66 -20.56 -9.43
N GLY A 379 -2.09 -21.22 -8.38
CA GLY A 379 -3.22 -20.79 -7.54
C GLY A 379 -4.59 -21.17 -8.07
N THR A 380 -5.58 -20.81 -7.27
CA THR A 380 -6.98 -21.21 -7.46
C THR A 380 -7.57 -20.61 -8.75
N ASP A 381 -7.31 -19.33 -9.02
CA ASP A 381 -7.90 -18.60 -10.15
C ASP A 381 -6.97 -18.52 -11.37
N ARG A 382 -5.94 -19.36 -11.44
CA ARG A 382 -4.96 -19.40 -12.55
C ARG A 382 -5.58 -19.54 -13.94
N ASN A 383 -6.75 -20.17 -14.03
CA ASN A 383 -7.45 -20.37 -15.29
C ASN A 383 -7.92 -19.05 -15.90
N LEU A 384 -8.22 -18.01 -15.12
CA LEU A 384 -8.57 -16.68 -15.65
C LEU A 384 -7.44 -16.10 -16.51
N ILE A 385 -6.21 -16.27 -16.05
CA ILE A 385 -5.02 -15.82 -16.83
C ILE A 385 -4.78 -16.76 -18.02
N ALA A 386 -4.96 -18.09 -17.83
CA ALA A 386 -4.79 -19.07 -18.90
C ALA A 386 -5.78 -18.84 -20.06
N ASP A 387 -7.04 -18.52 -19.75
CA ASP A 387 -8.09 -18.23 -20.71
C ASP A 387 -7.84 -16.89 -21.43
N ALA A 388 -7.44 -15.86 -20.69
CA ALA A 388 -7.03 -14.59 -21.28
C ALA A 388 -5.83 -14.74 -22.24
N LEU A 389 -4.82 -15.56 -21.89
CA LEU A 389 -3.70 -15.90 -22.78
C LEU A 389 -4.17 -16.68 -24.01
N ALA A 390 -5.08 -17.64 -23.85
CA ALA A 390 -5.63 -18.40 -24.97
C ALA A 390 -6.37 -17.51 -25.96
N LYS A 391 -7.07 -16.50 -25.46
CA LYS A 391 -7.86 -15.56 -26.26
C LYS A 391 -7.03 -14.50 -26.96
N HIS A 392 -6.08 -13.88 -26.25
CA HIS A 392 -5.37 -12.68 -26.72
C HIS A 392 -3.92 -12.92 -27.14
N ALA A 393 -3.31 -14.04 -26.72
CA ALA A 393 -1.92 -14.36 -26.97
C ALA A 393 -1.70 -15.88 -27.07
N PRO A 394 -2.42 -16.60 -27.97
CA PRO A 394 -2.37 -18.06 -28.08
C PRO A 394 -0.98 -18.61 -28.40
N GLN A 395 -0.09 -17.79 -28.94
CA GLN A 395 1.30 -18.15 -29.26
C GLN A 395 2.20 -18.23 -28.01
N ILE A 396 1.81 -17.66 -26.87
CA ILE A 396 2.62 -17.68 -25.64
C ILE A 396 2.42 -19.03 -24.94
N PRO A 397 3.50 -19.80 -24.75
CA PRO A 397 3.45 -21.04 -23.99
C PRO A 397 2.99 -20.76 -22.54
N LYS A 398 2.04 -21.55 -22.08
CA LYS A 398 1.55 -21.46 -20.69
C LYS A 398 1.61 -22.82 -20.03
N TYR A 399 2.04 -22.83 -18.77
CA TYR A 399 2.23 -24.01 -17.96
C TYR A 399 1.48 -23.85 -16.64
N LEU A 400 0.58 -24.77 -16.34
CA LEU A 400 -0.07 -24.83 -15.03
C LEU A 400 0.86 -25.62 -14.10
N ILE A 401 1.30 -24.98 -13.03
CA ILE A 401 2.24 -25.58 -12.08
C ILE A 401 1.51 -25.94 -10.80
N ASP A 402 1.68 -27.17 -10.37
CA ASP A 402 1.06 -27.74 -9.17
C ASP A 402 2.13 -28.10 -8.12
N GLY A 403 1.72 -28.14 -6.86
CA GLY A 403 2.49 -28.61 -5.71
C GLY A 403 1.59 -28.70 -4.49
N ASP A 404 1.75 -29.77 -3.70
CA ASP A 404 0.91 -30.03 -2.53
C ASP A 404 1.26 -29.10 -1.35
N LEU A 405 2.50 -28.61 -1.33
CA LEU A 405 3.01 -27.68 -0.31
C LEU A 405 3.66 -26.48 -0.97
N PRO A 406 3.69 -25.31 -0.30
CA PRO A 406 4.31 -24.09 -0.83
C PRO A 406 5.75 -24.30 -1.32
N ASP A 407 6.58 -25.04 -0.57
CA ASP A 407 7.96 -25.36 -0.92
C ASP A 407 8.05 -26.16 -2.23
N GLN A 408 7.28 -27.23 -2.35
CA GLN A 408 7.26 -28.06 -3.55
C GLN A 408 6.76 -27.30 -4.77
N LEU A 409 5.71 -26.48 -4.60
CA LEU A 409 5.18 -25.63 -5.65
C LEU A 409 6.27 -24.67 -6.15
N MET A 410 7.00 -24.03 -5.24
CA MET A 410 8.06 -23.10 -5.60
C MET A 410 9.25 -23.79 -6.27
N ASP A 411 9.65 -24.97 -5.81
CA ASP A 411 10.70 -25.78 -6.46
C ASP A 411 10.31 -26.15 -7.90
N ASN A 412 9.05 -26.57 -8.13
CA ASN A 412 8.54 -26.88 -9.47
C ASN A 412 8.53 -25.64 -10.37
N LEU A 413 8.10 -24.49 -9.84
CA LEU A 413 8.10 -23.20 -10.54
C LEU A 413 9.49 -22.76 -10.99
N ILE A 414 10.43 -22.74 -10.05
CA ILE A 414 11.82 -22.29 -10.31
C ILE A 414 12.51 -23.22 -11.29
N SER A 415 12.34 -24.53 -11.13
CA SER A 415 12.89 -25.52 -12.06
C SER A 415 12.35 -25.33 -13.47
N LYS A 416 11.03 -25.12 -13.62
CA LYS A 416 10.42 -24.89 -14.93
C LYS A 416 10.82 -23.54 -15.52
N ALA A 417 10.93 -22.50 -14.71
CA ALA A 417 11.42 -21.20 -15.15
C ALA A 417 12.85 -21.27 -15.70
N LYS A 418 13.74 -21.99 -14.98
CA LYS A 418 15.13 -22.20 -15.41
C LYS A 418 15.24 -22.98 -16.73
N GLU A 419 14.39 -24.01 -16.91
CA GLU A 419 14.33 -24.80 -18.17
C GLU A 419 14.00 -23.91 -19.38
N LEU A 420 13.14 -22.88 -19.20
CA LEU A 420 12.66 -22.02 -20.27
C LEU A 420 13.51 -20.78 -20.50
N ALA A 421 14.30 -20.37 -19.47
CA ALA A 421 15.06 -19.13 -19.51
C ALA A 421 16.38 -19.28 -20.29
N GLU A 422 16.69 -18.26 -21.05
CA GLU A 422 17.95 -18.07 -21.77
C GLU A 422 18.61 -16.76 -21.36
N SER A 423 19.90 -16.60 -21.69
CA SER A 423 20.61 -15.35 -21.42
C SER A 423 19.88 -14.14 -22.07
N GLY A 424 19.62 -13.11 -21.27
CA GLY A 424 18.83 -11.92 -21.66
C GLY A 424 17.38 -11.96 -21.19
N ASP A 425 16.90 -13.09 -20.68
CA ASP A 425 15.53 -13.20 -20.16
C ASP A 425 15.40 -12.71 -18.72
N VAL A 426 14.19 -12.36 -18.36
CA VAL A 426 13.78 -12.02 -17.01
C VAL A 426 12.74 -13.03 -16.52
N VAL A 427 13.05 -13.75 -15.44
CA VAL A 427 12.05 -14.52 -14.69
C VAL A 427 11.41 -13.58 -13.67
N LEU A 428 10.15 -13.25 -13.89
CA LEU A 428 9.43 -12.24 -13.12
C LEU A 428 8.29 -12.87 -12.32
N LEU A 429 8.40 -12.85 -11.00
CA LEU A 429 7.27 -13.11 -10.10
C LEU A 429 6.44 -11.83 -9.94
N ALA A 430 5.39 -11.67 -10.74
CA ALA A 430 4.42 -10.57 -10.65
C ALA A 430 3.00 -11.16 -10.72
N PRO A 431 2.47 -11.65 -9.60
CA PRO A 431 1.38 -12.62 -9.60
C PRO A 431 0.04 -12.15 -10.14
N ALA A 432 -0.23 -10.86 -10.18
CA ALA A 432 -1.54 -10.27 -10.50
C ALA A 432 -2.69 -10.69 -9.56
N CYS A 433 -2.43 -11.56 -8.60
CA CYS A 433 -3.40 -12.18 -7.68
C CYS A 433 -2.86 -12.19 -6.25
N ALA A 434 -3.79 -12.20 -5.27
CA ALA A 434 -3.43 -12.41 -3.88
C ALA A 434 -2.91 -13.85 -3.66
N SER A 435 -2.19 -14.07 -2.55
CA SER A 435 -1.42 -15.29 -2.30
C SER A 435 -2.07 -16.26 -1.30
N MET A 436 -3.18 -15.88 -0.66
CA MET A 436 -3.71 -16.53 0.55
C MET A 436 -4.31 -17.92 0.31
N ASP A 437 -4.38 -18.37 -0.93
CA ASP A 437 -4.80 -19.71 -1.31
C ASP A 437 -3.67 -20.75 -1.20
N GLN A 438 -2.43 -20.34 -1.39
CA GLN A 438 -1.28 -21.25 -1.40
C GLN A 438 -0.15 -20.83 -0.44
N PHE A 439 -0.17 -19.59 0.04
CA PHE A 439 0.85 -19.02 0.93
C PHE A 439 0.19 -18.22 2.05
N THR A 440 0.85 -18.11 3.19
CA THR A 440 0.34 -17.34 4.34
C THR A 440 0.28 -15.83 4.08
N SER A 441 1.08 -15.33 3.14
CA SER A 441 1.12 -13.92 2.73
C SER A 441 1.86 -13.76 1.41
N TYR A 442 1.77 -12.55 0.81
CA TYR A 442 2.61 -12.20 -0.34
C TYR A 442 4.11 -12.19 0.04
N ALA A 443 4.43 -11.82 1.28
CA ALA A 443 5.82 -11.85 1.76
C ALA A 443 6.35 -13.28 1.81
N HIS A 444 5.61 -14.22 2.39
CA HIS A 444 5.97 -15.63 2.39
C HIS A 444 6.20 -16.18 0.97
N ARG A 445 5.32 -15.85 0.01
CA ARG A 445 5.51 -16.24 -1.40
C ARG A 445 6.80 -15.65 -1.98
N GLY A 446 7.08 -14.39 -1.70
CA GLY A 446 8.27 -13.69 -2.19
C GLY A 446 9.57 -14.15 -1.52
N ASP A 447 9.55 -14.39 -0.21
CA ASP A 447 10.70 -14.94 0.53
C ASP A 447 11.08 -16.32 -0.01
N LEU A 448 10.11 -17.19 -0.18
CA LEU A 448 10.30 -18.53 -0.69
C LEU A 448 10.84 -18.52 -2.13
N PHE A 449 10.31 -17.63 -2.99
CA PHE A 449 10.86 -17.42 -4.33
C PHE A 449 12.35 -17.04 -4.27
N ALA A 450 12.69 -16.05 -3.45
CA ALA A 450 14.07 -15.56 -3.32
C ALA A 450 15.01 -16.66 -2.77
N GLU A 451 14.54 -17.43 -1.80
CA GLU A 451 15.30 -18.55 -1.23
C GLU A 451 15.59 -19.64 -2.28
N LYS A 452 14.55 -20.10 -2.99
CA LYS A 452 14.70 -21.17 -3.99
C LYS A 452 15.54 -20.76 -5.19
N VAL A 453 15.44 -19.50 -5.63
CA VAL A 453 16.32 -18.95 -6.67
C VAL A 453 17.78 -19.01 -6.23
N LYS A 454 18.12 -18.55 -5.02
CA LYS A 454 19.49 -18.60 -4.49
C LYS A 454 20.02 -20.02 -4.32
N GLN A 455 19.16 -20.95 -3.92
CA GLN A 455 19.52 -22.37 -3.83
C GLN A 455 19.86 -22.96 -5.22
N LEU A 456 19.05 -22.62 -6.24
CA LEU A 456 19.27 -23.08 -7.62
C LEU A 456 20.58 -22.55 -8.22
N THR A 457 20.90 -21.28 -7.98
CA THR A 457 22.07 -20.60 -8.56
C THR A 457 23.36 -20.82 -7.79
N GLY A 458 23.30 -21.43 -6.60
CA GLY A 458 24.45 -21.71 -5.75
C GLY A 458 25.01 -20.44 -5.06
N SER A 459 24.31 -19.35 -5.10
CA SER A 459 24.69 -18.10 -4.42
C SER A 459 24.55 -18.29 -2.91
N LYS A 460 25.68 -18.38 -2.20
CA LYS A 460 25.71 -18.43 -0.73
C LYS A 460 25.39 -17.04 -0.15
N LYS A 461 24.69 -17.04 0.99
CA LYS A 461 24.45 -15.85 1.83
C LYS A 461 25.74 -15.15 2.22
#